data_7194ecbad4c582663a7f6d325d2744f7
#
_entry.id   7194ecbad4c582663a7f6d325d2744f7
#
_cell.length_a   1.000
_cell.length_b   1.000
_cell.length_c   1.000
_cell.angle_alpha   90.00
_cell.angle_beta   90.00
_cell.angle_gamma   90.00
#
_symmetry.space_group_name_H-M   'P 1'
#
loop_
_entity.id
_entity.type
_entity.pdbx_description
1 polymer ?
#
loop_
_entity_poly.entity_id
_entity_poly.type
_entity_poly.pdbx_seq_one_letter_code
_entity_poly.pdbx_strand_id
1 'polypeptide(L)'
;MIRSFTNKRTPFCVKFHPAEDKQNIFLAGCSNKKILQFDTNSKEIVQQYEEHLGSIDTITFIENGRRFVSTANDKKIYVWEFGIPVVAKHISEPDMHAIPAATMHPNMKYFAGQSMDNKIVIYDCKGNFKMNRKKKFTGHLNSGYACGLKFSPDGQFLCSGDAEGKLWFWNWKTCKNYRTMKVHEGSVTIDVDWHPIEPSKVATCSWDGTIKLWD
;
A
#
# COMPACT_ATOMS: atom_id res chain seq x y z
N MET A 1 -25.84 -8.80 -0.92
CA MET A 1 -25.09 -7.73 -1.65
C MET A 1 -25.83 -6.42 -1.42
N ILE A 2 -25.15 -5.39 -0.90
CA ILE A 2 -25.76 -4.08 -0.63
C ILE A 2 -25.77 -3.23 -1.90
N ARG A 3 -24.62 -3.10 -2.57
CA ARG A 3 -24.47 -2.30 -3.80
C ARG A 3 -23.35 -2.84 -4.68
N SER A 4 -23.45 -2.59 -5.99
CA SER A 4 -22.40 -2.86 -6.99
C SER A 4 -22.02 -1.56 -7.69
N PHE A 5 -20.71 -1.34 -7.84
CA PHE A 5 -20.12 -0.23 -8.58
C PHE A 5 -19.31 -0.79 -9.73
N THR A 6 -19.44 -0.21 -10.90
CA THR A 6 -18.70 -0.68 -12.08
C THR A 6 -18.20 0.49 -12.92
N ASN A 7 -17.00 0.36 -13.43
CA ASN A 7 -16.40 1.24 -14.43
C ASN A 7 -16.02 0.48 -15.70
N LYS A 8 -16.46 -0.79 -15.81
CA LYS A 8 -16.11 -1.73 -16.89
C LYS A 8 -14.59 -1.97 -17.04
N ARG A 9 -13.81 -1.72 -15.95
CA ARG A 9 -12.35 -1.94 -15.90
C ARG A 9 -12.00 -2.64 -14.60
N THR A 10 -10.86 -3.33 -14.60
CA THR A 10 -10.39 -4.05 -13.39
C THR A 10 -9.86 -3.06 -12.36
N PRO A 11 -10.44 -2.98 -11.16
CA PRO A 11 -9.85 -2.27 -10.04
C PRO A 11 -8.77 -3.15 -9.40
N PHE A 12 -7.62 -2.57 -9.07
CA PHE A 12 -6.53 -3.26 -8.35
C PHE A 12 -6.50 -2.88 -6.87
N CYS A 13 -6.94 -1.69 -6.54
CA CYS A 13 -7.01 -1.26 -5.15
C CYS A 13 -8.26 -0.41 -4.89
N VAL A 14 -8.78 -0.51 -3.67
CA VAL A 14 -9.91 0.29 -3.18
C VAL A 14 -9.58 0.80 -1.78
N LYS A 15 -9.86 2.08 -1.52
CA LYS A 15 -9.68 2.69 -0.20
C LYS A 15 -10.82 3.64 0.12
N PHE A 16 -11.48 3.41 1.26
CA PHE A 16 -12.43 4.37 1.82
C PHE A 16 -11.71 5.60 2.37
N HIS A 17 -12.40 6.73 2.31
CA HIS A 17 -11.90 7.97 2.91
C HIS A 17 -11.83 7.80 4.43
N PRO A 18 -10.71 8.18 5.11
CA PRO A 18 -10.54 7.92 6.54
C PRO A 18 -11.35 8.85 7.45
N ALA A 19 -11.81 10.02 6.97
CA ALA A 19 -12.58 10.95 7.78
C ALA A 19 -14.02 10.48 7.97
N GLU A 20 -14.56 10.64 9.18
CA GLU A 20 -15.89 10.16 9.58
C GLU A 20 -17.02 10.78 8.75
N ASP A 21 -16.89 12.05 8.38
CA ASP A 21 -17.86 12.79 7.56
C ASP A 21 -17.86 12.41 6.07
N LYS A 22 -16.89 11.59 5.63
CA LYS A 22 -16.69 11.18 4.22
C LYS A 22 -16.62 9.67 4.02
N GLN A 23 -17.17 8.89 4.95
CA GLN A 23 -17.17 7.42 4.85
C GLN A 23 -18.04 6.87 3.72
N ASN A 24 -18.86 7.72 3.10
CA ASN A 24 -19.57 7.42 1.87
C ASN A 24 -18.68 7.51 0.61
N ILE A 25 -17.45 8.00 0.71
CA ILE A 25 -16.53 8.17 -0.42
C ILE A 25 -15.44 7.11 -0.39
N PHE A 26 -15.17 6.52 -1.55
CA PHE A 26 -13.99 5.66 -1.72
C PHE A 26 -13.29 5.93 -3.05
N LEU A 27 -11.99 5.64 -3.08
CA LEU A 27 -11.16 5.69 -4.28
C LEU A 27 -10.91 4.28 -4.80
N ALA A 28 -10.95 4.10 -6.11
CA ALA A 28 -10.59 2.87 -6.79
C ALA A 28 -9.47 3.14 -7.81
N GLY A 29 -8.34 2.49 -7.67
CA GLY A 29 -7.26 2.50 -8.64
C GLY A 29 -7.46 1.42 -9.68
N CYS A 30 -7.44 1.78 -10.96
CA CYS A 30 -7.90 0.93 -12.05
C CYS A 30 -6.78 0.59 -13.05
N SER A 31 -6.99 -0.51 -13.78
CA SER A 31 -6.09 -0.98 -14.85
C SER A 31 -5.94 0.01 -16.01
N ASN A 32 -6.92 0.90 -16.22
CA ASN A 32 -6.91 1.91 -17.25
C ASN A 32 -6.20 3.22 -16.87
N LYS A 33 -5.29 3.18 -15.89
CA LYS A 33 -4.45 4.32 -15.46
C LYS A 33 -5.20 5.41 -14.68
N LYS A 34 -6.48 5.21 -14.39
CA LYS A 34 -7.33 6.18 -13.70
C LYS A 34 -7.55 5.81 -12.25
N ILE A 35 -7.68 6.82 -11.42
CA ILE A 35 -8.22 6.69 -10.08
C ILE A 35 -9.62 7.29 -10.11
N LEU A 36 -10.61 6.51 -9.68
CA LEU A 36 -12.01 6.91 -9.67
C LEU A 36 -12.47 7.12 -8.23
N GLN A 37 -13.10 8.25 -8.01
CA GLN A 37 -13.73 8.57 -6.73
C GLN A 37 -15.23 8.29 -6.83
N PHE A 38 -15.72 7.37 -6.02
CA PHE A 38 -17.12 6.98 -5.95
C PHE A 38 -17.79 7.54 -4.70
N ASP A 39 -19.03 7.91 -4.84
CA ASP A 39 -19.91 8.19 -3.72
C ASP A 39 -20.95 7.06 -3.57
N THR A 40 -21.00 6.43 -2.41
CA THR A 40 -21.92 5.34 -2.12
C THR A 40 -23.37 5.81 -1.99
N ASN A 41 -23.61 7.10 -1.74
CA ASN A 41 -24.96 7.67 -1.63
C ASN A 41 -25.56 7.92 -3.01
N SER A 42 -24.87 8.67 -3.87
CA SER A 42 -25.32 8.93 -5.24
C SER A 42 -25.14 7.72 -6.17
N LYS A 43 -24.22 6.81 -5.86
CA LYS A 43 -23.80 5.66 -6.67
C LYS A 43 -23.05 6.06 -7.94
N GLU A 44 -22.52 7.26 -7.99
CA GLU A 44 -21.85 7.81 -9.17
C GLU A 44 -20.36 7.99 -8.96
N ILE A 45 -19.64 8.14 -10.07
CA ILE A 45 -18.25 8.60 -10.07
C ILE A 45 -18.30 10.12 -9.93
N VAL A 46 -17.84 10.63 -8.80
CA VAL A 46 -17.89 12.06 -8.49
C VAL A 46 -16.61 12.79 -8.87
N GLN A 47 -15.50 12.07 -9.07
CA GLN A 47 -14.23 12.64 -9.52
C GLN A 47 -13.36 11.56 -10.19
N GLN A 48 -12.45 12.00 -11.09
CA GLN A 48 -11.45 11.15 -11.74
C GLN A 48 -10.07 11.85 -11.69
N TYR A 49 -8.99 11.03 -11.54
CA TYR A 49 -7.61 11.51 -11.53
C TYR A 49 -6.84 10.72 -12.61
N GLU A 50 -6.22 11.43 -13.57
CA GLU A 50 -5.79 10.83 -14.85
C GLU A 50 -4.38 11.26 -15.30
N GLU A 51 -3.37 11.16 -14.42
CA GLU A 51 -1.99 11.53 -14.77
C GLU A 51 -1.03 10.34 -14.88
N HIS A 52 -1.39 9.19 -14.32
CA HIS A 52 -0.57 7.99 -14.43
C HIS A 52 -0.55 7.43 -15.86
N LEU A 53 0.62 6.93 -16.26
CA LEU A 53 0.82 6.27 -17.55
C LEU A 53 0.74 4.73 -17.47
N GLY A 54 0.65 4.18 -16.27
CA GLY A 54 0.48 2.76 -15.96
C GLY A 54 -0.76 2.48 -15.10
N SER A 55 -1.10 1.22 -14.96
CA SER A 55 -2.17 0.77 -14.04
C SER A 55 -1.88 1.23 -12.61
N ILE A 56 -2.92 1.59 -11.88
CA ILE A 56 -2.80 2.05 -10.50
C ILE A 56 -2.68 0.85 -9.57
N ASP A 57 -1.56 0.74 -8.88
CA ASP A 57 -1.28 -0.38 -7.99
C ASP A 57 -1.78 -0.12 -6.57
N THR A 58 -1.50 1.08 -6.01
CA THR A 58 -1.92 1.41 -4.65
C THR A 58 -2.49 2.81 -4.51
N ILE A 59 -3.34 2.98 -3.51
CA ILE A 59 -3.82 4.27 -3.02
C ILE A 59 -3.64 4.29 -1.50
N THR A 60 -3.03 5.33 -0.97
CA THR A 60 -2.81 5.49 0.48
C THR A 60 -3.18 6.91 0.89
N PHE A 61 -4.21 7.04 1.72
CA PHE A 61 -4.57 8.34 2.28
C PHE A 61 -3.53 8.82 3.29
N ILE A 62 -3.25 10.11 3.26
CA ILE A 62 -2.33 10.80 4.16
C ILE A 62 -3.01 12.08 4.71
N GLU A 63 -2.44 12.67 5.76
CA GLU A 63 -2.95 13.91 6.37
C GLU A 63 -4.47 13.85 6.69
N ASN A 64 -4.92 12.74 7.30
CA ASN A 64 -6.32 12.49 7.65
C ASN A 64 -7.30 12.57 6.45
N GLY A 65 -6.84 12.17 5.28
CA GLY A 65 -7.65 12.16 4.06
C GLY A 65 -7.61 13.46 3.26
N ARG A 66 -6.95 14.51 3.74
CA ARG A 66 -6.77 15.74 2.95
C ARG A 66 -6.03 15.46 1.63
N ARG A 67 -5.08 14.54 1.67
CA ARG A 67 -4.30 14.10 0.52
C ARG A 67 -4.27 12.58 0.42
N PHE A 68 -3.89 12.10 -0.74
CA PHE A 68 -3.56 10.70 -0.94
C PHE A 68 -2.36 10.53 -1.86
N VAL A 69 -1.69 9.41 -1.69
CA VAL A 69 -0.57 8.98 -2.53
C VAL A 69 -1.05 7.84 -3.42
N SER A 70 -0.70 7.87 -4.68
CA SER A 70 -0.88 6.75 -5.61
C SER A 70 0.45 6.26 -6.15
N THR A 71 0.56 4.95 -6.32
CA THR A 71 1.66 4.30 -7.04
C THR A 71 1.08 3.53 -8.22
N ALA A 72 1.87 3.41 -9.27
CA ALA A 72 1.44 2.74 -10.48
C ALA A 72 2.60 1.98 -11.15
N ASN A 73 2.25 1.13 -12.11
CA ASN A 73 3.21 0.36 -12.90
C ASN A 73 4.12 1.23 -13.80
N ASP A 74 3.83 2.53 -13.92
CA ASP A 74 4.70 3.53 -14.57
C ASP A 74 5.92 3.91 -13.73
N LYS A 75 6.12 3.28 -12.56
CA LYS A 75 7.21 3.52 -11.62
C LYS A 75 7.23 4.93 -11.02
N LYS A 76 6.07 5.58 -10.96
CA LYS A 76 5.92 6.92 -10.42
C LYS A 76 5.05 6.91 -9.16
N ILE A 77 5.26 7.90 -8.34
CA ILE A 77 4.43 8.17 -7.17
C ILE A 77 3.85 9.57 -7.35
N TYR A 78 2.54 9.68 -7.26
CA TYR A 78 1.86 10.97 -7.26
C TYR A 78 1.21 11.24 -5.92
N VAL A 79 1.28 12.48 -5.51
CA VAL A 79 0.56 13.00 -4.34
C VAL A 79 -0.54 13.92 -4.86
N TRP A 80 -1.74 13.71 -4.39
CA TRP A 80 -2.93 14.43 -4.81
C TRP A 80 -3.58 15.14 -3.64
N GLU A 81 -4.19 16.29 -3.89
CA GLU A 81 -5.17 16.84 -2.96
C GLU A 81 -6.53 16.18 -3.22
N PHE A 82 -7.18 15.71 -2.16
CA PHE A 82 -8.46 15.04 -2.30
C PHE A 82 -9.52 15.98 -2.89
N GLY A 83 -10.23 15.51 -3.92
CA GLY A 83 -11.24 16.30 -4.63
C GLY A 83 -10.69 17.22 -5.73
N ILE A 84 -9.37 17.34 -5.88
CA ILE A 84 -8.72 18.17 -6.90
C ILE A 84 -7.95 17.26 -7.87
N PRO A 85 -8.36 17.15 -9.16
CA PRO A 85 -7.75 16.22 -10.11
C PRO A 85 -6.44 16.74 -10.72
N VAL A 86 -5.60 17.35 -9.88
CA VAL A 86 -4.28 17.87 -10.25
C VAL A 86 -3.24 17.29 -9.32
N VAL A 87 -2.11 16.83 -9.88
CA VAL A 87 -0.99 16.31 -9.10
C VAL A 87 -0.34 17.44 -8.29
N ALA A 88 -0.41 17.34 -6.97
CA ALA A 88 0.24 18.28 -6.06
C ALA A 88 1.76 18.05 -6.00
N LYS A 89 2.19 16.79 -6.11
CA LYS A 89 3.60 16.40 -6.12
C LYS A 89 3.81 15.16 -6.97
N HIS A 90 4.85 15.20 -7.76
CA HIS A 90 5.35 14.12 -8.59
C HIS A 90 6.70 13.64 -8.06
N ILE A 91 6.85 12.32 -7.88
CA ILE A 91 8.09 11.68 -7.47
C ILE A 91 8.45 10.65 -8.55
N SER A 92 9.57 10.88 -9.20
CA SER A 92 10.14 10.01 -10.21
C SER A 92 11.66 10.13 -10.16
N GLU A 93 12.34 9.05 -9.81
CA GLU A 93 13.80 8.96 -9.80
C GLU A 93 14.22 7.91 -10.84
N PRO A 94 15.40 8.04 -11.49
CA PRO A 94 15.84 7.12 -12.54
C PRO A 94 15.84 5.64 -12.13
N ASP A 95 16.17 5.37 -10.87
CA ASP A 95 16.30 4.02 -10.32
C ASP A 95 15.04 3.52 -9.63
N MET A 96 13.90 4.19 -9.82
CA MET A 96 12.63 3.74 -9.22
C MET A 96 12.09 2.50 -9.93
N HIS A 97 11.58 1.60 -9.12
CA HIS A 97 10.81 0.44 -9.56
C HIS A 97 9.34 0.62 -9.17
N ALA A 98 8.46 -0.16 -9.78
CA ALA A 98 7.05 -0.16 -9.39
C ALA A 98 6.89 -0.54 -7.91
N ILE A 99 5.87 0.03 -7.28
CA ILE A 99 5.54 -0.19 -5.86
C ILE A 99 4.12 -0.76 -5.80
N PRO A 100 3.97 -2.08 -5.96
CA PRO A 100 2.65 -2.72 -6.05
C PRO A 100 1.94 -2.87 -4.71
N ALA A 101 2.62 -2.63 -3.59
CA ALA A 101 2.02 -2.64 -2.26
C ALA A 101 2.57 -1.50 -1.42
N ALA A 102 1.71 -0.83 -0.66
CA ALA A 102 2.11 0.28 0.20
C ALA A 102 1.24 0.34 1.47
N THR A 103 1.83 0.81 2.54
CA THR A 103 1.15 0.99 3.83
C THR A 103 1.63 2.24 4.54
N MET A 104 0.75 2.83 5.36
CA MET A 104 1.03 4.01 6.16
C MET A 104 1.57 3.60 7.53
N HIS A 105 2.62 4.28 7.98
CA HIS A 105 3.10 4.13 9.36
C HIS A 105 2.07 4.73 10.33
N PRO A 106 1.79 4.10 11.50
CA PRO A 106 0.78 4.60 12.46
C PRO A 106 0.97 6.05 12.92
N ASN A 107 2.22 6.55 12.93
CA ASN A 107 2.47 7.97 13.26
C ASN A 107 2.11 8.98 12.16
N MET A 108 1.60 8.53 11.03
CA MET A 108 1.18 9.33 9.87
C MET A 108 2.28 10.23 9.27
N LYS A 109 3.57 9.92 9.56
CA LYS A 109 4.71 10.69 9.03
C LYS A 109 5.40 10.03 7.86
N TYR A 110 5.23 8.73 7.69
CA TYR A 110 5.90 7.93 6.67
C TYR A 110 4.94 6.98 6.00
N PHE A 111 5.12 6.72 4.71
CA PHE A 111 4.58 5.54 4.09
C PHE A 111 5.70 4.61 3.62
N ALA A 112 5.45 3.32 3.70
CA ALA A 112 6.33 2.27 3.23
C ALA A 112 5.77 1.70 1.93
N GLY A 113 6.62 1.51 0.95
CA GLY A 113 6.27 0.88 -0.32
C GLY A 113 7.16 -0.33 -0.60
N GLN A 114 6.54 -1.43 -0.98
CA GLN A 114 7.21 -2.63 -1.46
C GLN A 114 7.71 -2.39 -2.87
N SER A 115 9.00 -2.26 -3.05
CA SER A 115 9.60 -2.02 -4.36
C SER A 115 9.95 -3.34 -5.05
N MET A 116 9.72 -3.41 -6.36
CA MET A 116 9.95 -4.61 -7.16
C MET A 116 11.42 -5.04 -7.27
N ASP A 117 12.35 -4.26 -6.72
CA ASP A 117 13.77 -4.59 -6.61
C ASP A 117 14.15 -5.24 -5.26
N ASN A 118 13.20 -5.91 -4.61
CA ASN A 118 13.39 -6.64 -3.34
C ASN A 118 13.78 -5.73 -2.16
N LYS A 119 13.19 -4.55 -2.11
CA LYS A 119 13.40 -3.59 -1.02
C LYS A 119 12.08 -2.97 -0.60
N ILE A 120 11.98 -2.61 0.68
CA ILE A 120 10.94 -1.72 1.12
C ILE A 120 11.53 -0.31 1.24
N VAL A 121 10.95 0.62 0.52
CA VAL A 121 11.34 2.03 0.48
C VAL A 121 10.41 2.87 1.34
N ILE A 122 10.97 3.88 1.98
CA ILE A 122 10.22 4.75 2.90
C ILE A 122 10.23 6.17 2.36
N TYR A 123 9.06 6.78 2.35
CA TYR A 123 8.87 8.18 1.95
C TYR A 123 8.29 8.99 3.11
N ASP A 124 8.77 10.21 3.27
CA ASP A 124 8.19 11.17 4.20
C ASP A 124 6.82 11.63 3.68
N CYS A 125 5.80 11.66 4.52
CA CYS A 125 4.46 12.14 4.18
C CYS A 125 4.25 13.63 4.48
N LYS A 126 5.27 14.30 4.99
CA LYS A 126 5.24 15.73 5.29
C LYS A 126 6.26 16.49 4.46
N GLY A 127 5.91 17.71 4.08
CA GLY A 127 6.80 18.59 3.32
C GLY A 127 7.08 18.09 1.91
N ASN A 128 8.32 17.73 1.62
CA ASN A 128 8.78 17.46 0.25
C ASN A 128 8.57 16.03 -0.26
N PHE A 129 7.97 15.15 0.51
CA PHE A 129 7.75 13.74 0.14
C PHE A 129 9.03 13.05 -0.37
N LYS A 130 10.13 13.26 0.35
CA LYS A 130 11.43 12.70 -0.04
C LYS A 130 11.55 11.25 0.40
N MET A 131 12.25 10.45 -0.41
CA MET A 131 12.67 9.12 0.00
C MET A 131 13.64 9.22 1.20
N ASN A 132 13.34 8.49 2.25
CA ASN A 132 14.20 8.38 3.43
C ASN A 132 15.28 7.31 3.16
N ARG A 133 16.39 7.71 2.55
CA ARG A 133 17.49 6.82 2.17
C ARG A 133 18.18 6.13 3.35
N LYS A 134 17.98 6.63 4.58
CA LYS A 134 18.52 6.01 5.79
C LYS A 134 17.69 4.82 6.28
N LYS A 135 16.39 4.78 5.92
CA LYS A 135 15.48 3.68 6.24
C LYS A 135 15.30 2.79 5.04
N LYS A 136 15.97 1.64 5.08
CA LYS A 136 15.95 0.65 4.01
C LYS A 136 15.78 -0.74 4.61
N PHE A 137 14.80 -1.48 4.15
CA PHE A 137 14.51 -2.83 4.61
C PHE A 137 14.74 -3.78 3.43
N THR A 138 15.58 -4.78 3.64
CA THR A 138 16.04 -5.70 2.60
C THR A 138 16.17 -7.10 3.14
N GLY A 139 16.48 -8.06 2.25
CA GLY A 139 16.73 -9.46 2.59
C GLY A 139 15.63 -10.39 2.07
N HIS A 140 14.39 -9.91 1.98
CA HIS A 140 13.26 -10.64 1.39
C HIS A 140 13.33 -10.62 -0.14
N LEU A 141 12.63 -11.56 -0.76
CA LEU A 141 12.60 -11.73 -2.21
C LEU A 141 11.16 -11.58 -2.71
N ASN A 142 10.88 -10.60 -3.56
CA ASN A 142 9.57 -10.41 -4.14
C ASN A 142 9.36 -11.23 -5.41
N SER A 143 10.42 -11.43 -6.21
CA SER A 143 10.38 -12.13 -7.51
C SER A 143 9.28 -11.66 -8.46
N GLY A 144 8.92 -10.37 -8.40
CA GLY A 144 7.86 -9.80 -9.21
C GLY A 144 6.45 -9.87 -8.60
N TYR A 145 6.28 -10.45 -7.41
CA TYR A 145 4.98 -10.51 -6.72
C TYR A 145 4.71 -9.22 -5.92
N ALA A 146 3.43 -8.86 -5.87
CA ALA A 146 2.93 -7.74 -5.08
C ALA A 146 2.74 -8.14 -3.60
N CYS A 147 3.83 -8.56 -2.95
CA CYS A 147 3.75 -8.98 -1.55
C CYS A 147 3.34 -7.82 -0.65
N GLY A 148 2.26 -8.00 0.09
CA GLY A 148 1.74 -7.02 1.02
C GLY A 148 2.67 -6.77 2.20
N LEU A 149 2.53 -5.59 2.80
CA LEU A 149 3.32 -5.17 3.96
C LEU A 149 2.45 -4.37 4.94
N LYS A 150 2.73 -4.51 6.24
CA LYS A 150 2.01 -3.81 7.31
C LYS A 150 2.94 -3.39 8.45
N PHE A 151 2.60 -2.29 9.08
CA PHE A 151 3.19 -1.92 10.36
C PHE A 151 2.44 -2.55 11.52
N SER A 152 3.16 -2.85 12.60
CA SER A 152 2.53 -3.15 13.88
C SER A 152 1.72 -1.94 14.37
N PRO A 153 0.66 -2.13 15.17
CA PRO A 153 -0.18 -1.03 15.67
C PRO A 153 0.60 0.06 16.40
N ASP A 154 1.67 -0.32 17.11
CA ASP A 154 2.58 0.60 17.80
C ASP A 154 3.65 1.24 16.91
N GLY A 155 3.75 0.79 15.65
CA GLY A 155 4.73 1.27 14.67
C GLY A 155 6.18 0.84 14.95
N GLN A 156 6.43 -0.08 15.86
CA GLN A 156 7.78 -0.52 16.17
C GLN A 156 8.33 -1.55 15.17
N PHE A 157 7.44 -2.26 14.49
CA PHE A 157 7.80 -3.28 13.53
C PHE A 157 7.13 -3.05 12.19
N LEU A 158 7.78 -3.50 11.14
CA LEU A 158 7.25 -3.64 9.80
C LEU A 158 7.29 -5.12 9.44
N CYS A 159 6.23 -5.66 8.87
CA CYS A 159 6.22 -7.02 8.34
C CYS A 159 5.88 -7.05 6.85
N SER A 160 6.33 -8.09 6.17
CA SER A 160 6.01 -8.36 4.75
C SER A 160 6.07 -9.85 4.47
N GLY A 161 5.21 -10.29 3.55
CA GLY A 161 5.40 -11.56 2.89
C GLY A 161 6.56 -11.56 1.89
N ASP A 162 6.90 -12.72 1.36
CA ASP A 162 7.85 -12.87 0.27
C ASP A 162 7.47 -14.00 -0.71
N ALA A 163 8.23 -14.08 -1.81
CA ALA A 163 8.03 -15.06 -2.87
C ALA A 163 8.35 -16.51 -2.46
N GLU A 164 9.10 -16.70 -1.37
CA GLU A 164 9.50 -18.03 -0.86
C GLU A 164 8.57 -18.54 0.25
N GLY A 165 7.43 -17.89 0.47
CA GLY A 165 6.48 -18.24 1.51
C GLY A 165 6.92 -17.89 2.92
N LYS A 166 7.79 -16.91 3.06
CA LYS A 166 8.27 -16.43 4.34
C LYS A 166 7.50 -15.19 4.77
N LEU A 167 7.43 -15.00 6.07
CA LEU A 167 6.99 -13.79 6.73
C LEU A 167 8.20 -13.15 7.41
N TRP A 168 8.48 -11.91 7.02
CA TRP A 168 9.61 -11.13 7.50
C TRP A 168 9.14 -10.05 8.45
N PHE A 169 9.94 -9.83 9.52
CA PHE A 169 9.75 -8.76 10.48
C PHE A 169 11.02 -7.93 10.60
N TRP A 170 10.89 -6.62 10.51
CA TRP A 170 12.00 -5.69 10.72
C TRP A 170 11.68 -4.73 11.86
N ASN A 171 12.69 -4.42 12.67
CA ASN A 171 12.58 -3.36 13.65
C ASN A 171 12.65 -2.00 12.94
N TRP A 172 11.63 -1.18 13.14
CA TRP A 172 11.51 0.14 12.50
C TRP A 172 12.65 1.09 12.83
N LYS A 173 13.15 1.10 14.06
CA LYS A 173 14.20 2.02 14.51
C LYS A 173 15.56 1.65 13.93
N THR A 174 15.92 0.39 13.97
CA THR A 174 17.24 -0.10 13.56
C THR A 174 17.31 -0.52 12.09
N CYS A 175 16.16 -0.69 11.42
CA CYS A 175 16.02 -1.24 10.07
C CYS A 175 16.59 -2.65 9.89
N LYS A 176 16.90 -3.34 10.98
CA LYS A 176 17.43 -4.72 10.97
C LYS A 176 16.30 -5.72 10.93
N ASN A 177 16.52 -6.83 10.24
CA ASN A 177 15.64 -7.99 10.35
C ASN A 177 15.60 -8.43 11.84
N TYR A 178 14.39 -8.57 12.34
CA TYR A 178 14.13 -9.05 13.72
C TYR A 178 13.84 -10.54 13.72
N ARG A 179 12.99 -11.01 12.79
CA ARG A 179 12.57 -12.40 12.70
C ARG A 179 12.17 -12.73 11.27
N THR A 180 12.41 -13.97 10.86
CA THR A 180 11.90 -14.52 9.61
C THR A 180 11.28 -15.89 9.92
N MET A 181 10.09 -16.13 9.39
CA MET A 181 9.35 -17.39 9.59
C MET A 181 8.95 -17.98 8.25
N LYS A 182 9.04 -19.29 8.08
CA LYS A 182 8.39 -20.00 6.97
C LYS A 182 6.93 -20.19 7.34
N VAL A 183 6.05 -19.58 6.58
CA VAL A 183 4.61 -19.57 6.88
C VAL A 183 3.78 -20.31 5.84
N HIS A 184 4.20 -20.29 4.57
CA HIS A 184 3.56 -21.01 3.47
C HIS A 184 4.64 -21.72 2.65
N GLU A 185 4.78 -23.03 2.85
CA GLU A 185 5.81 -23.80 2.15
C GLU A 185 5.44 -24.00 0.67
N GLY A 186 6.41 -23.72 -0.21
CA GLY A 186 6.27 -23.91 -1.66
C GLY A 186 5.36 -22.91 -2.37
N SER A 187 4.89 -21.85 -1.69
CA SER A 187 4.04 -20.82 -2.28
C SER A 187 4.36 -19.44 -1.76
N VAL A 188 4.00 -18.40 -2.52
CA VAL A 188 4.23 -17.02 -2.14
C VAL A 188 3.32 -16.58 -0.97
N THR A 189 3.86 -15.88 0.02
CA THR A 189 3.06 -15.15 1.00
C THR A 189 2.66 -13.82 0.38
N ILE A 190 1.45 -13.76 -0.18
CA ILE A 190 1.04 -12.63 -1.02
C ILE A 190 0.59 -11.43 -0.22
N ASP A 191 -0.04 -11.61 0.93
CA ASP A 191 -0.45 -10.49 1.77
C ASP A 191 -0.35 -10.81 3.25
N VAL A 192 -0.21 -9.76 4.04
CA VAL A 192 -0.13 -9.82 5.49
C VAL A 192 -0.99 -8.73 6.09
N ASP A 193 -1.64 -9.03 7.21
CA ASP A 193 -2.33 -8.01 7.98
C ASP A 193 -2.05 -8.20 9.47
N TRP A 194 -1.77 -7.09 10.15
CA TRP A 194 -1.50 -7.07 11.58
C TRP A 194 -2.78 -6.81 12.34
N HIS A 195 -3.04 -7.58 13.38
CA HIS A 195 -4.23 -7.35 14.19
C HIS A 195 -4.20 -5.94 14.79
N PRO A 196 -5.28 -5.13 14.64
CA PRO A 196 -5.23 -3.71 14.95
C PRO A 196 -5.08 -3.39 16.45
N ILE A 197 -5.44 -4.33 17.31
CA ILE A 197 -5.44 -4.15 18.78
C ILE A 197 -4.44 -5.09 19.45
N GLU A 198 -4.34 -6.34 19.00
CA GLU A 198 -3.47 -7.37 19.60
C GLU A 198 -2.14 -7.44 18.83
N PRO A 199 -1.07 -6.84 19.36
CA PRO A 199 0.19 -6.71 18.62
C PRO A 199 0.95 -8.04 18.41
N SER A 200 0.56 -9.11 19.10
CA SER A 200 1.14 -10.44 18.89
C SER A 200 0.57 -11.16 17.66
N LYS A 201 -0.60 -10.75 17.15
CA LYS A 201 -1.33 -11.47 16.11
C LYS A 201 -1.13 -10.89 14.72
N VAL A 202 -0.73 -11.77 13.78
CA VAL A 202 -0.57 -11.45 12.37
C VAL A 202 -1.29 -12.51 11.52
N ALA A 203 -2.07 -12.07 10.55
CA ALA A 203 -2.66 -12.94 9.55
C ALA A 203 -1.81 -12.92 8.27
N THR A 204 -1.66 -14.06 7.61
CA THR A 204 -1.02 -14.18 6.30
C THR A 204 -1.93 -14.93 5.34
N CYS A 205 -1.86 -14.58 4.06
CA CYS A 205 -2.51 -15.37 3.00
C CYS A 205 -1.51 -15.69 1.88
N SER A 206 -1.82 -16.78 1.16
CA SER A 206 -0.93 -17.30 0.14
C SER A 206 -1.71 -17.85 -1.07
N TRP A 207 -1.02 -17.99 -2.18
CA TRP A 207 -1.56 -18.63 -3.36
C TRP A 207 -1.71 -20.15 -3.21
N ASP A 208 -1.28 -20.73 -2.07
CA ASP A 208 -1.63 -22.11 -1.70
C ASP A 208 -3.12 -22.25 -1.29
N GLY A 209 -3.88 -21.16 -1.32
CA GLY A 209 -5.30 -21.12 -0.97
C GLY A 209 -5.57 -21.09 0.53
N THR A 210 -4.55 -20.88 1.36
CA THR A 210 -4.71 -20.84 2.83
C THR A 210 -4.54 -19.43 3.40
N ILE A 211 -5.25 -19.19 4.49
CA ILE A 211 -5.06 -18.06 5.39
C ILE A 211 -4.61 -18.64 6.74
N LYS A 212 -3.55 -18.08 7.31
CA LYS A 212 -2.99 -18.52 8.59
C LYS A 212 -2.92 -17.35 9.57
N LEU A 213 -3.26 -17.63 10.82
CA LEU A 213 -3.14 -16.70 11.94
C LEU A 213 -1.95 -17.11 12.81
N TRP A 214 -1.11 -16.17 13.15
CA TRP A 214 0.11 -16.34 13.94
C TRP A 214 -0.01 -15.53 15.23
N ASP A 215 0.45 -16.11 16.35
CA ASP A 215 0.52 -15.49 17.67
C ASP A 215 1.92 -15.63 18.29
#